data_c9c6dece9bc7c0b7f13ba4957027e868
#
_entry.id   c9c6dece9bc7c0b7f13ba4957027e868
#
_cell.length_a   1.000
_cell.length_b   1.000
_cell.length_c   1.000
_cell.angle_alpha   90.00
_cell.angle_beta   90.00
_cell.angle_gamma   90.00
#
_symmetry.space_group_name_H-M   'P 1'
#
loop_
_entity.id
_entity.type
_entity.pdbx_description
1 polymer ?
#
loop_
_entity_poly.entity_id
_entity_poly.type
_entity_poly.pdbx_seq_one_letter_code
_entity_poly.pdbx_strand_id
1 'polypeptide(L)'
;IVMRMRNFRYIDPKVSSGLKNVAKADRMIYEEFKHDWGSLSLEAETLTGLAIFDSSPLQGAKPLSSLTNHGRVSRERHFFKQAVLAAYDDRCFISGCALPQMLVASHIKPYSQCRSEADRVSPDNGICLNTFYDKAFDRGLITITPSMKIYVSPIILDSPQDAFTARWLASLDGMVFPPPPISAA
;
A
#
# COMPACT_ATOMS: atom_id res chain seq x y z
N ILE A 1 -4.65 -3.89 15.20
CA ILE A 1 -3.57 -3.05 14.64
C ILE A 1 -4.03 -2.41 13.34
N VAL A 2 -4.51 -3.15 12.34
CA VAL A 2 -4.97 -2.60 11.05
C VAL A 2 -6.01 -1.48 11.20
N MET A 3 -7.00 -1.63 12.09
CA MET A 3 -7.97 -0.56 12.35
C MET A 3 -7.33 0.68 12.98
N ARG A 4 -6.27 0.52 13.78
CA ARG A 4 -5.53 1.64 14.37
C ARG A 4 -4.62 2.34 13.36
N MET A 5 -4.08 1.63 12.38
CA MET A 5 -3.31 2.24 11.29
C MET A 5 -4.11 3.25 10.47
N ARG A 6 -5.43 3.07 10.35
CA ARG A 6 -6.31 4.08 9.76
C ARG A 6 -6.32 5.40 10.53
N ASN A 7 -6.06 5.37 11.84
CA ASN A 7 -5.99 6.56 12.66
C ASN A 7 -4.65 7.29 12.53
N PHE A 8 -3.59 6.61 12.07
CA PHE A 8 -2.26 7.21 11.95
C PHE A 8 -2.24 8.38 10.97
N ARG A 9 -3.00 8.33 9.89
CA ARG A 9 -3.12 9.45 8.96
C ARG A 9 -3.68 10.72 9.60
N TYR A 10 -4.44 10.60 10.70
CA TYR A 10 -4.99 11.76 11.44
C TYR A 10 -4.03 12.29 12.50
N ILE A 11 -2.93 11.57 12.75
CA ILE A 11 -1.89 11.99 13.69
C ILE A 11 -0.83 12.82 12.95
N ASP A 12 -0.66 12.60 11.65
CA ASP A 12 0.29 13.34 10.81
C ASP A 12 -0.14 14.82 10.73
N PRO A 13 0.73 15.77 11.17
CA PRO A 13 0.42 17.21 11.17
C PRO A 13 0.20 17.79 9.76
N LYS A 14 0.57 17.07 8.70
CA LYS A 14 0.38 17.50 7.31
C LYS A 14 -1.03 17.22 6.78
N VAL A 15 -1.82 16.42 7.49
CA VAL A 15 -3.19 16.08 7.12
C VAL A 15 -4.17 17.00 7.85
N SER A 16 -4.74 17.97 7.15
CA SER A 16 -5.57 19.04 7.71
C SER A 16 -6.98 18.61 8.17
N SER A 17 -7.41 17.37 7.89
CA SER A 17 -8.77 16.89 8.18
C SER A 17 -8.75 15.60 9.00
N GLY A 18 -8.38 15.69 10.29
CA GLY A 18 -8.32 14.55 11.17
C GLY A 18 -9.46 14.47 12.17
N LEU A 19 -9.73 13.28 12.69
CA LEU A 19 -10.56 13.09 13.88
C LEU A 19 -9.91 13.82 15.07
N LYS A 20 -10.63 14.77 15.67
CA LYS A 20 -10.15 15.55 16.83
C LYS A 20 -9.81 14.70 18.05
N ASN A 21 -10.23 13.43 18.09
CA ASN A 21 -10.11 12.51 19.21
C ASN A 21 -9.37 11.21 18.85
N VAL A 22 -8.15 11.33 18.33
CA VAL A 22 -7.28 10.16 18.19
C VAL A 22 -6.87 9.69 19.59
N ALA A 23 -7.01 8.40 19.87
CA ALA A 23 -6.64 7.85 21.18
C ALA A 23 -5.15 8.09 21.46
N LYS A 24 -4.82 8.43 22.72
CA LYS A 24 -3.43 8.64 23.14
C LYS A 24 -2.54 7.45 22.76
N ALA A 25 -3.06 6.23 22.89
CA ALA A 25 -2.36 5.00 22.50
C ALA A 25 -2.03 4.93 21.00
N ASP A 26 -2.93 5.39 20.14
CA ASP A 26 -2.67 5.39 18.69
C ASP A 26 -1.54 6.38 18.33
N ARG A 27 -1.52 7.53 18.99
CA ARG A 27 -0.44 8.52 18.84
C ARG A 27 0.91 7.98 19.31
N MET A 28 0.93 7.30 20.46
CA MET A 28 2.16 6.69 20.98
C MET A 28 2.71 5.65 20.03
N ILE A 29 1.87 4.74 19.53
CA ILE A 29 2.28 3.71 18.55
C ILE A 29 2.78 4.36 17.26
N TYR A 30 2.09 5.39 16.76
CA TYR A 30 2.54 6.10 15.56
C TYR A 30 3.92 6.71 15.75
N GLU A 31 4.15 7.47 16.82
CA GLU A 31 5.45 8.10 17.10
C GLU A 31 6.57 7.09 17.28
N GLU A 32 6.27 5.92 17.87
CA GLU A 32 7.23 4.85 18.08
C GLU A 32 7.66 4.18 16.78
N PHE A 33 6.72 3.92 15.86
CA PHE A 33 6.95 3.09 14.68
C PHE A 33 6.94 3.83 13.34
N LYS A 34 6.70 5.15 13.29
CA LYS A 34 6.60 5.92 12.04
C LYS A 34 7.83 5.82 11.12
N HIS A 35 8.99 5.47 11.69
CA HIS A 35 10.23 5.27 10.95
C HIS A 35 10.70 3.81 10.93
N ASP A 36 9.94 2.89 11.52
CA ASP A 36 10.29 1.46 11.61
C ASP A 36 9.05 0.56 11.53
N TRP A 37 8.47 0.50 10.35
CA TRP A 37 7.32 -0.36 10.05
C TRP A 37 7.66 -1.87 10.15
N GLY A 38 8.94 -2.22 10.03
CA GLY A 38 9.40 -3.61 10.21
C GLY A 38 9.18 -4.08 11.65
N SER A 39 9.61 -3.29 12.63
CA SER A 39 9.41 -3.59 14.04
C SER A 39 7.93 -3.60 14.41
N LEU A 40 7.11 -2.68 13.89
CA LEU A 40 5.65 -2.72 14.08
C LEU A 40 5.04 -4.02 13.55
N SER A 41 5.49 -4.48 12.37
CA SER A 41 5.00 -5.74 11.78
C SER A 41 5.30 -6.93 12.68
N LEU A 42 6.52 -7.02 13.18
CA LEU A 42 6.97 -8.11 14.06
C LEU A 42 6.24 -8.10 15.41
N GLU A 43 6.07 -6.92 16.02
CA GLU A 43 5.36 -6.80 17.28
C GLU A 43 3.88 -7.09 17.14
N ALA A 44 3.26 -6.64 16.05
CA ALA A 44 1.88 -6.96 15.72
C ALA A 44 1.64 -8.46 15.64
N GLU A 45 2.56 -9.18 15.04
CA GLU A 45 2.52 -10.64 14.93
C GLU A 45 2.66 -11.31 16.30
N THR A 46 3.61 -10.85 17.09
CA THR A 46 3.87 -11.37 18.45
C THR A 46 2.65 -11.20 19.36
N LEU A 47 2.00 -10.03 19.31
CA LEU A 47 0.84 -9.72 20.16
C LEU A 47 -0.44 -10.42 19.70
N THR A 48 -0.61 -10.68 18.42
CA THR A 48 -1.85 -11.29 17.93
C THR A 48 -1.84 -12.82 18.03
N GLY A 49 -0.66 -13.44 18.22
CA GLY A 49 -0.51 -14.90 18.18
C GLY A 49 -0.99 -15.52 16.86
N LEU A 50 -1.39 -14.66 15.95
CA LEU A 50 -1.89 -15.00 14.63
C LEU A 50 -0.69 -15.00 13.69
N ALA A 51 -0.15 -16.18 13.43
CA ALA A 51 0.40 -16.41 12.11
C ALA A 51 -0.72 -15.98 11.15
N ILE A 52 -0.50 -14.88 10.42
CA ILE A 52 -1.48 -14.38 9.46
C ILE A 52 -1.52 -15.43 8.35
N PHE A 53 -2.45 -16.37 8.46
CA PHE A 53 -2.72 -17.34 7.42
C PHE A 53 -3.34 -16.60 6.24
N ASP A 54 -2.70 -16.78 5.11
CA ASP A 54 -3.35 -16.55 3.82
C ASP A 54 -4.71 -17.27 3.84
N SER A 55 -5.78 -16.57 3.50
CA SER A 55 -7.16 -17.05 3.57
C SER A 55 -7.49 -18.13 2.51
N SER A 56 -6.55 -18.99 2.22
CA SER A 56 -6.79 -20.26 1.53
C SER A 56 -7.18 -21.34 2.55
N PRO A 57 -8.32 -22.02 2.39
CA PRO A 57 -8.78 -23.04 3.32
C PRO A 57 -8.03 -24.35 3.06
N LEU A 58 -6.77 -24.48 3.47
CA LEU A 58 -6.03 -25.74 3.45
C LEU A 58 -5.23 -25.96 4.73
N GLN A 59 -5.87 -26.76 5.58
CA GLN A 59 -5.36 -27.76 6.50
C GLN A 59 -3.91 -27.64 7.04
N GLY A 60 -3.81 -27.55 8.36
CA GLY A 60 -2.65 -27.97 9.15
C GLY A 60 -1.73 -26.85 9.60
N ALA A 61 -2.08 -26.20 10.71
CA ALA A 61 -1.22 -25.25 11.40
C ALA A 61 0.10 -25.92 11.83
N LYS A 62 1.23 -25.48 11.27
CA LYS A 62 2.57 -25.80 11.77
C LYS A 62 3.07 -24.73 12.73
N PRO A 63 3.84 -25.10 13.78
CA PRO A 63 4.34 -24.14 14.77
C PRO A 63 5.32 -23.12 14.16
N LEU A 64 5.38 -21.92 14.77
CA LEU A 64 6.14 -20.74 14.40
C LEU A 64 7.65 -20.96 14.14
N SER A 65 8.23 -22.03 14.71
CA SER A 65 9.67 -22.32 14.64
C SER A 65 10.17 -22.88 13.30
N SER A 66 9.28 -23.16 12.34
CA SER A 66 9.62 -23.73 11.03
C SER A 66 9.35 -22.81 9.85
N LEU A 67 9.38 -21.48 10.08
CA LEU A 67 9.10 -20.54 9.01
C LEU A 67 10.23 -20.52 7.99
N THR A 68 9.98 -21.23 6.90
CA THR A 68 10.75 -21.15 5.67
C THR A 68 10.72 -19.70 5.14
N ASN A 69 11.68 -19.34 4.29
CA ASN A 69 11.68 -18.02 3.61
C ASN A 69 10.32 -17.67 2.97
N HIS A 70 9.56 -18.68 2.54
CA HIS A 70 8.20 -18.50 1.99
C HIS A 70 7.19 -17.96 3.01
N GLY A 71 7.22 -18.45 4.26
CA GLY A 71 6.31 -17.95 5.30
C GLY A 71 6.58 -16.49 5.66
N ARG A 72 7.87 -16.10 5.74
CA ARG A 72 8.26 -14.71 5.98
C ARG A 72 7.80 -13.79 4.86
N VAL A 73 8.06 -14.13 3.60
CA VAL A 73 7.65 -13.33 2.45
C VAL A 73 6.14 -13.17 2.37
N SER A 74 5.38 -14.21 2.68
CA SER A 74 3.91 -14.16 2.72
C SER A 74 3.41 -13.18 3.77
N ARG A 75 4.02 -13.16 4.97
CA ARG A 75 3.67 -12.25 6.06
C ARG A 75 4.00 -10.80 5.74
N GLU A 76 5.23 -10.53 5.25
CA GLU A 76 5.65 -9.20 4.82
C GLU A 76 4.66 -8.63 3.80
N ARG A 77 4.26 -9.42 2.80
CA ARG A 77 3.29 -9.01 1.77
C ARG A 77 1.91 -8.78 2.33
N HIS A 78 1.45 -9.63 3.26
CA HIS A 78 0.14 -9.45 3.87
C HIS A 78 0.12 -8.18 4.73
N PHE A 79 1.13 -7.95 5.56
CA PHE A 79 1.24 -6.74 6.36
C PHE A 79 1.29 -5.50 5.47
N PHE A 80 2.17 -5.50 4.46
CA PHE A 80 2.28 -4.42 3.48
C PHE A 80 0.92 -4.10 2.84
N LYS A 81 0.21 -5.13 2.37
CA LYS A 81 -1.12 -4.95 1.77
C LYS A 81 -2.08 -4.26 2.74
N GLN A 82 -2.18 -4.74 3.97
CA GLN A 82 -3.08 -4.15 4.97
C GLN A 82 -2.69 -2.71 5.31
N ALA A 83 -1.39 -2.43 5.43
CA ALA A 83 -0.87 -1.10 5.73
C ALA A 83 -1.18 -0.12 4.59
N VAL A 84 -0.90 -0.48 3.35
CA VAL A 84 -1.18 0.36 2.17
C VAL A 84 -2.68 0.59 2.01
N LEU A 85 -3.52 -0.46 2.06
CA LEU A 85 -4.96 -0.28 1.91
C LEU A 85 -5.52 0.66 3.00
N ALA A 86 -5.08 0.48 4.25
CA ALA A 86 -5.49 1.36 5.35
C ALA A 86 -5.03 2.81 5.13
N ALA A 87 -3.82 3.00 4.58
CA ALA A 87 -3.28 4.32 4.25
C ALA A 87 -4.10 5.09 3.23
N TYR A 88 -4.73 4.36 2.31
CA TYR A 88 -5.55 4.92 1.23
C TYR A 88 -7.07 4.79 1.47
N ASP A 89 -7.53 4.51 2.71
CA ASP A 89 -8.95 4.31 3.05
C ASP A 89 -9.63 3.23 2.20
N ASP A 90 -8.92 2.15 1.87
CA ASP A 90 -9.42 1.10 0.99
C ASP A 90 -9.95 1.65 -0.35
N ARG A 91 -9.24 2.62 -0.95
CA ARG A 91 -9.59 3.22 -2.23
C ARG A 91 -8.40 3.28 -3.17
N CYS A 92 -8.68 2.98 -4.44
CA CYS A 92 -7.70 3.18 -5.49
C CYS A 92 -7.34 4.67 -5.61
N PHE A 93 -6.04 4.97 -5.59
CA PHE A 93 -5.50 6.32 -5.69
C PHE A 93 -5.95 7.08 -6.96
N ILE A 94 -6.06 6.37 -8.10
CA ILE A 94 -6.41 7.00 -9.38
C ILE A 94 -7.93 7.05 -9.57
N SER A 95 -8.63 5.92 -9.39
CA SER A 95 -10.06 5.83 -9.73
C SER A 95 -11.02 6.04 -8.58
N GLY A 96 -10.53 6.03 -7.33
CA GLY A 96 -11.38 6.02 -6.14
C GLY A 96 -12.18 4.72 -5.94
N CYS A 97 -11.93 3.68 -6.76
CA CYS A 97 -12.59 2.38 -6.62
C CYS A 97 -12.37 1.85 -5.19
N ALA A 98 -13.45 1.42 -4.53
CA ALA A 98 -13.47 0.92 -3.17
C ALA A 98 -13.90 -0.56 -3.06
N LEU A 99 -13.84 -1.31 -4.16
CA LEU A 99 -14.14 -2.74 -4.16
C LEU A 99 -12.90 -3.51 -3.67
N PRO A 100 -12.93 -4.15 -2.48
CA PRO A 100 -11.75 -4.78 -1.87
C PRO A 100 -11.11 -5.85 -2.77
N GLN A 101 -11.93 -6.58 -3.55
CA GLN A 101 -11.49 -7.63 -4.47
C GLN A 101 -10.69 -7.08 -5.67
N MET A 102 -10.85 -5.80 -5.96
CA MET A 102 -10.16 -5.11 -7.05
C MET A 102 -8.94 -4.32 -6.58
N LEU A 103 -8.73 -4.19 -5.26
CA LEU A 103 -7.65 -3.38 -4.72
C LEU A 103 -6.36 -4.18 -4.54
N VAL A 104 -5.27 -3.58 -4.99
CA VAL A 104 -3.91 -4.09 -4.90
C VAL A 104 -3.02 -3.06 -4.19
N ALA A 105 -2.14 -3.53 -3.32
CA ALA A 105 -1.05 -2.73 -2.77
C ALA A 105 0.17 -2.91 -3.69
N SER A 106 0.41 -1.94 -4.54
CA SER A 106 1.52 -1.93 -5.50
C SER A 106 2.76 -1.35 -4.83
N HIS A 107 3.92 -2.01 -4.97
CA HIS A 107 5.19 -1.45 -4.52
C HIS A 107 5.70 -0.40 -5.50
N ILE A 108 6.04 0.80 -5.00
CA ILE A 108 6.68 1.86 -5.79
C ILE A 108 8.10 1.43 -6.16
N LYS A 109 8.92 1.06 -5.18
CA LYS A 109 10.19 0.38 -5.38
C LYS A 109 9.94 -1.12 -5.33
N PRO A 110 10.21 -1.86 -6.41
CA PRO A 110 9.91 -3.28 -6.49
C PRO A 110 10.45 -4.07 -5.28
N TYR A 111 9.67 -5.01 -4.76
CA TYR A 111 10.02 -5.85 -3.61
C TYR A 111 11.42 -6.46 -3.72
N SER A 112 11.80 -6.92 -4.93
CA SER A 112 13.12 -7.50 -5.21
C SER A 112 14.29 -6.50 -5.10
N GLN A 113 14.02 -5.21 -5.16
CA GLN A 113 15.01 -4.14 -5.06
C GLN A 113 15.08 -3.53 -3.65
N CYS A 114 14.16 -3.86 -2.77
CA CYS A 114 14.19 -3.42 -1.38
C CYS A 114 15.34 -4.06 -0.62
N ARG A 115 16.16 -3.25 0.05
CA ARG A 115 17.36 -3.70 0.75
C ARG A 115 17.07 -4.18 2.17
N SER A 116 16.05 -3.64 2.81
CA SER A 116 15.67 -3.93 4.19
C SER A 116 14.24 -4.49 4.26
N GLU A 117 13.92 -5.14 5.38
CA GLU A 117 12.55 -5.54 5.70
C GLU A 117 11.66 -4.29 5.84
N ALA A 118 12.16 -3.24 6.50
CA ALA A 118 11.44 -1.97 6.64
C ALA A 118 11.03 -1.41 5.27
N ASP A 119 11.92 -1.39 4.28
CA ASP A 119 11.58 -0.96 2.91
C ASP A 119 10.45 -1.80 2.28
N ARG A 120 10.43 -3.13 2.56
CA ARG A 120 9.47 -4.05 1.97
C ARG A 120 8.07 -3.93 2.55
N VAL A 121 7.98 -3.57 3.82
CA VAL A 121 6.70 -3.50 4.55
C VAL A 121 6.19 -2.08 4.75
N SER A 122 7.03 -1.06 4.49
CA SER A 122 6.65 0.35 4.64
C SER A 122 5.49 0.73 3.73
N PRO A 123 4.39 1.28 4.24
CA PRO A 123 3.32 1.82 3.42
C PRO A 123 3.77 3.01 2.55
N ASP A 124 4.86 3.70 2.91
CA ASP A 124 5.43 4.81 2.11
C ASP A 124 6.02 4.30 0.79
N ASN A 125 6.40 3.01 0.74
CA ASN A 125 6.80 2.34 -0.49
C ASN A 125 5.61 1.73 -1.24
N GLY A 126 4.39 2.10 -0.89
CA GLY A 126 3.18 1.50 -1.42
C GLY A 126 2.20 2.51 -2.00
N ILE A 127 1.44 2.06 -2.99
CA ILE A 127 0.32 2.79 -3.55
C ILE A 127 -0.88 1.85 -3.71
N CYS A 128 -2.06 2.28 -3.29
CA CYS A 128 -3.28 1.50 -3.48
C CYS A 128 -3.86 1.76 -4.87
N LEU A 129 -3.84 0.74 -5.72
CA LEU A 129 -4.38 0.80 -7.06
C LEU A 129 -5.49 -0.26 -7.24
N ASN A 130 -6.37 -0.08 -8.23
CA ASN A 130 -7.17 -1.19 -8.70
C ASN A 130 -6.32 -2.07 -9.63
N THR A 131 -6.75 -3.30 -9.87
CA THR A 131 -6.01 -4.29 -10.66
C THR A 131 -5.65 -3.83 -12.08
N PHE A 132 -6.46 -2.95 -12.68
CA PHE A 132 -6.19 -2.39 -14.01
C PHE A 132 -5.00 -1.41 -13.97
N TYR A 133 -5.03 -0.45 -13.04
CA TYR A 133 -3.95 0.53 -12.89
C TYR A 133 -2.68 -0.06 -12.28
N ASP A 134 -2.80 -1.04 -11.39
CA ASP A 134 -1.68 -1.84 -10.89
C ASP A 134 -0.93 -2.49 -12.06
N LYS A 135 -1.66 -3.15 -12.96
CA LYS A 135 -1.06 -3.77 -14.14
C LYS A 135 -0.42 -2.77 -15.10
N ALA A 136 -1.04 -1.59 -15.27
CA ALA A 136 -0.47 -0.54 -16.10
C ALA A 136 0.81 0.04 -15.48
N PHE A 137 0.83 0.23 -14.17
CA PHE A 137 1.98 0.70 -13.40
C PHE A 137 3.15 -0.30 -13.44
N ASP A 138 2.88 -1.58 -13.14
CA ASP A 138 3.88 -2.66 -13.19
C ASP A 138 4.53 -2.85 -14.56
N ARG A 139 3.79 -2.54 -15.63
CA ARG A 139 4.27 -2.64 -17.01
C ARG A 139 4.91 -1.36 -17.53
N GLY A 140 4.99 -0.32 -16.70
CA GLY A 140 5.54 0.98 -17.09
C GLY A 140 4.69 1.70 -18.15
N LEU A 141 3.41 1.36 -18.26
CA LEU A 141 2.46 2.08 -19.15
C LEU A 141 2.05 3.40 -18.53
N ILE A 142 2.08 3.50 -17.20
CA ILE A 142 1.94 4.74 -16.43
C ILE A 142 3.07 4.86 -15.43
N THR A 143 3.46 6.08 -15.12
CA THR A 143 4.43 6.41 -14.06
C THR A 143 3.86 7.51 -13.19
N ILE A 144 4.07 7.42 -11.88
CA ILE A 144 3.64 8.41 -10.90
C ILE A 144 4.90 9.05 -10.30
N THR A 145 5.02 10.36 -10.44
CA THR A 145 6.15 11.12 -9.91
C THR A 145 6.01 11.39 -8.42
N PRO A 146 7.09 11.79 -7.72
CA PRO A 146 7.00 12.27 -6.34
C PRO A 146 6.05 13.47 -6.15
N SER A 147 5.81 14.26 -7.20
CA SER A 147 4.82 15.35 -7.21
C SER A 147 3.40 14.87 -7.52
N MET A 148 3.15 13.56 -7.49
CA MET A 148 1.85 12.94 -7.76
C MET A 148 1.30 13.24 -9.16
N LYS A 149 2.17 13.57 -10.10
CA LYS A 149 1.82 13.72 -11.51
C LYS A 149 1.94 12.38 -12.23
N ILE A 150 0.95 12.03 -13.03
CA ILE A 150 0.97 10.83 -13.85
C ILE A 150 1.55 11.18 -15.23
N TYR A 151 2.43 10.30 -15.70
CA TYR A 151 2.89 10.26 -17.08
C TYR A 151 2.46 8.94 -17.71
N VAL A 152 1.92 9.03 -18.90
CA VAL A 152 1.53 7.87 -19.71
C VAL A 152 2.63 7.58 -20.73
N SER A 153 2.93 6.29 -20.92
CA SER A 153 3.97 5.86 -21.84
C SER A 153 3.67 6.31 -23.27
N PRO A 154 4.68 6.77 -24.04
CA PRO A 154 4.51 7.10 -25.47
C PRO A 154 3.91 5.96 -26.28
N ILE A 155 4.15 4.70 -25.90
CA ILE A 155 3.53 3.54 -26.58
C ILE A 155 2.00 3.58 -26.55
N ILE A 156 1.41 4.25 -25.56
CA ILE A 156 -0.03 4.49 -25.48
C ILE A 156 -0.40 5.77 -26.23
N LEU A 157 0.35 6.86 -26.05
CA LEU A 157 0.00 8.17 -26.59
C LEU A 157 0.16 8.26 -28.10
N ASP A 158 1.19 7.61 -28.64
CA ASP A 158 1.56 7.68 -30.07
C ASP A 158 0.85 6.64 -30.95
N SER A 159 0.05 5.75 -30.33
CA SER A 159 -0.67 4.68 -31.05
C SER A 159 -2.17 4.94 -31.08
N PRO A 160 -2.87 4.54 -32.15
CA PRO A 160 -4.33 4.54 -32.16
C PRO A 160 -4.87 3.70 -31.02
N GLN A 161 -5.74 4.28 -30.21
CA GLN A 161 -6.31 3.63 -29.02
C GLN A 161 -7.78 3.29 -29.22
N ASP A 162 -8.20 2.14 -28.69
CA ASP A 162 -9.62 1.89 -28.46
C ASP A 162 -10.20 2.87 -27.43
N ALA A 163 -11.53 2.99 -27.43
CA ALA A 163 -12.21 3.97 -26.55
C ALA A 163 -11.97 3.73 -25.05
N PHE A 164 -11.76 2.47 -24.64
CA PHE A 164 -11.47 2.13 -23.25
C PHE A 164 -10.06 2.60 -22.86
N THR A 165 -9.05 2.26 -23.65
CA THR A 165 -7.65 2.66 -23.40
C THR A 165 -7.49 4.17 -23.45
N ALA A 166 -8.12 4.85 -24.43
CA ALA A 166 -8.11 6.31 -24.51
C ALA A 166 -8.71 6.95 -23.25
N ARG A 167 -9.85 6.45 -22.78
CA ARG A 167 -10.55 6.98 -21.62
C ARG A 167 -9.83 6.71 -20.30
N TRP A 168 -9.29 5.52 -20.11
CA TRP A 168 -8.81 5.06 -18.80
C TRP A 168 -7.29 5.14 -18.61
N LEU A 169 -6.52 5.21 -19.69
CA LEU A 169 -5.08 5.37 -19.61
C LEU A 169 -4.61 6.68 -20.24
N ALA A 170 -4.85 6.91 -21.53
CA ALA A 170 -4.30 8.08 -22.21
C ALA A 170 -4.76 9.40 -21.57
N SER A 171 -6.00 9.46 -21.08
CA SER A 171 -6.54 10.64 -20.40
C SER A 171 -5.86 10.98 -19.07
N LEU A 172 -5.07 10.07 -18.51
CA LEU A 172 -4.34 10.31 -17.26
C LEU A 172 -3.09 11.15 -17.47
N ASP A 173 -2.60 11.30 -18.71
CA ASP A 173 -1.35 11.99 -18.95
C ASP A 173 -1.39 13.44 -18.46
N GLY A 174 -0.41 13.79 -17.66
CA GLY A 174 -0.31 15.12 -17.06
C GLY A 174 -1.22 15.38 -15.86
N MET A 175 -2.14 14.47 -15.49
CA MET A 175 -2.98 14.65 -14.30
C MET A 175 -2.16 14.66 -13.02
N VAL A 176 -2.53 15.52 -12.08
CA VAL A 176 -1.92 15.62 -10.76
C VAL A 176 -2.97 15.24 -9.73
N PHE A 177 -2.62 14.31 -8.86
CA PHE A 177 -3.46 13.86 -7.75
C PHE A 177 -2.98 14.44 -6.43
N PRO A 178 -3.85 14.58 -5.42
CA PRO A 178 -3.41 14.96 -4.09
C PRO A 178 -2.44 13.88 -3.55
N PRO A 179 -1.42 14.25 -2.75
CA PRO A 179 -0.52 13.29 -2.16
C PRO A 179 -1.30 12.28 -1.30
N PRO A 180 -0.83 11.03 -1.21
CA PRO A 180 -1.45 10.06 -0.33
C PRO A 180 -1.47 10.56 1.11
N PRO A 181 -2.44 10.13 1.92
CA PRO A 181 -2.59 10.58 3.30
C PRO A 181 -1.37 10.29 4.18
N ILE A 182 -0.53 9.35 3.78
CA ILE A 182 0.71 8.99 4.47
C ILE A 182 1.89 9.23 3.51
N SER A 183 2.21 10.47 3.20
CA SER A 183 3.54 10.79 2.71
C SER A 183 4.35 11.34 3.87
N ALA A 184 5.09 10.49 4.56
CA ALA A 184 6.16 10.96 5.42
C ALA A 184 7.23 11.60 4.54
N ALA A 185 7.57 12.83 4.83
CA ALA A 185 8.75 13.49 4.30
C ALA A 185 9.99 12.99 5.03
#